data_61bf92003b31ef5de68e3d2ed6e1e584
#
_entry.id   61bf92003b31ef5de68e3d2ed6e1e584
#
_cell.length_a   1.000
_cell.length_b   1.000
_cell.length_c   1.000
_cell.angle_alpha   90.00
_cell.angle_beta   90.00
_cell.angle_gamma   90.00
#
_symmetry.space_group_name_H-M   'P 1'
#
loop_
_entity.id
_entity.type
_entity.pdbx_description
1 polymer ?
#
loop_
_entity_poly.entity_id
_entity_poly.type
_entity_poly.pdbx_seq_one_letter_code
_entity_poly.pdbx_strand_id
1 'polypeptide(L)'
;MRAIIIDDSTTRDKALIEKIWNNMDGEVVSSVSSERKISSQKLLAEILLLEQSKVRSRKLSRIIGLQIKNEPRKREDIDSIFLSTSLQNARSLKPALEYNFADNISVYLIPSWGEEGNLTDNELDLEKVVISEMPFLLNTNTSFQETHSRNKSRNFAIGYDAYELVLLLDTSSRRDFNYFGLTGLITNEYPSIQKKSLHAKVINGKLEYQDYGD
;
A
#
# COMPACT_ATOMS: atom_id res chain seq x y z
N MET A 1 -3.92 -10.36 -14.14
CA MET A 1 -3.22 -10.24 -12.83
C MET A 1 -4.21 -10.44 -11.69
N ARG A 2 -3.83 -11.17 -10.63
CA ARG A 2 -4.73 -11.52 -9.52
C ARG A 2 -4.23 -10.91 -8.20
N ALA A 3 -5.12 -10.24 -7.48
CA ALA A 3 -4.76 -9.51 -6.28
C ALA A 3 -5.61 -9.90 -5.06
N ILE A 4 -5.03 -9.67 -3.89
CA ILE A 4 -5.72 -9.69 -2.60
C ILE A 4 -5.74 -8.27 -2.05
N ILE A 5 -6.87 -7.85 -1.47
CA ILE A 5 -7.00 -6.58 -0.76
C ILE A 5 -7.17 -6.88 0.73
N ILE A 6 -6.32 -6.27 1.56
CA ILE A 6 -6.45 -6.27 3.01
C ILE A 6 -6.72 -4.83 3.44
N ASP A 7 -7.90 -4.57 3.97
CA ASP A 7 -8.33 -3.24 4.40
C ASP A 7 -8.53 -3.17 5.92
N ASP A 8 -8.54 -1.97 6.47
CA ASP A 8 -9.20 -1.72 7.73
C ASP A 8 -10.63 -1.23 7.45
N SER A 9 -11.58 -1.55 8.33
CA SER A 9 -13.02 -1.34 8.09
C SER A 9 -13.41 0.14 7.92
N THR A 10 -12.46 1.05 8.10
CA THR A 10 -12.67 2.50 8.04
C THR A 10 -12.45 3.08 6.65
N THR A 11 -11.88 2.31 5.70
CA THR A 11 -11.46 2.85 4.41
C THR A 11 -12.51 2.62 3.31
N ARG A 12 -12.85 3.69 2.60
CA ARG A 12 -13.60 3.64 1.34
C ARG A 12 -12.73 3.18 0.17
N ASP A 13 -11.44 3.02 0.41
CA ASP A 13 -10.43 2.82 -0.63
C ASP A 13 -10.53 1.43 -1.26
N LYS A 14 -11.02 0.44 -0.51
CA LYS A 14 -11.25 -0.92 -1.01
C LYS A 14 -12.04 -0.94 -2.32
N ALA A 15 -13.22 -0.32 -2.34
CA ALA A 15 -14.07 -0.31 -3.53
C ALA A 15 -13.42 0.44 -4.70
N LEU A 16 -12.63 1.47 -4.39
CA LEU A 16 -11.87 2.22 -5.39
C LEU A 16 -10.72 1.38 -5.96
N ILE A 17 -9.93 0.72 -5.11
CA ILE A 17 -8.84 -0.17 -5.53
C ILE A 17 -9.40 -1.30 -6.39
N GLU A 18 -10.47 -1.95 -5.96
CA GLU A 18 -11.13 -3.02 -6.69
C GLU A 18 -11.61 -2.55 -8.07
N LYS A 19 -12.26 -1.38 -8.14
CA LYS A 19 -12.71 -0.80 -9.40
C LYS A 19 -11.57 -0.48 -10.34
N ILE A 20 -10.50 0.14 -9.85
CA ILE A 20 -9.32 0.49 -10.65
C ILE A 20 -8.64 -0.78 -11.15
N TRP A 21 -8.43 -1.77 -10.25
CA TRP A 21 -7.79 -3.02 -10.61
C TRP A 21 -8.54 -3.79 -11.69
N ASN A 22 -9.86 -3.87 -11.56
CA ASN A 22 -10.73 -4.50 -12.56
C ASN A 22 -10.69 -3.76 -13.91
N ASN A 23 -10.58 -2.43 -13.91
CA ASN A 23 -10.45 -1.64 -15.14
C ASN A 23 -9.10 -1.87 -15.86
N MET A 24 -8.09 -2.38 -15.15
CA MET A 24 -6.78 -2.75 -15.67
C MET A 24 -6.68 -4.25 -16.04
N ASP A 25 -7.81 -4.91 -16.27
CA ASP A 25 -7.91 -6.35 -16.52
C ASP A 25 -7.35 -7.22 -15.38
N GLY A 26 -7.37 -6.70 -14.16
CA GLY A 26 -7.03 -7.42 -12.94
C GLY A 26 -8.26 -8.10 -12.31
N GLU A 27 -8.03 -9.13 -11.53
CA GLU A 27 -9.06 -9.85 -10.74
C GLU A 27 -8.76 -9.73 -9.25
N VAL A 28 -9.71 -9.27 -8.44
CA VAL A 28 -9.61 -9.32 -6.98
C VAL A 28 -10.16 -10.66 -6.51
N VAL A 29 -9.27 -11.53 -6.04
CA VAL A 29 -9.60 -12.91 -5.65
C VAL A 29 -10.16 -12.97 -4.23
N SER A 30 -9.71 -12.10 -3.37
CA SER A 30 -10.13 -12.03 -1.97
C SER A 30 -9.97 -10.62 -1.43
N SER A 31 -10.91 -10.22 -0.58
CA SER A 31 -10.85 -8.96 0.14
C SER A 31 -11.24 -9.20 1.59
N VAL A 32 -10.38 -8.81 2.52
CA VAL A 32 -10.53 -9.14 3.94
C VAL A 32 -10.19 -7.93 4.80
N SER A 33 -10.98 -7.73 5.87
CA SER A 33 -10.69 -6.68 6.84
C SER A 33 -9.66 -7.15 7.88
N SER A 34 -8.66 -6.30 8.14
CA SER A 34 -7.62 -6.51 9.15
C SER A 34 -8.13 -6.31 10.59
N GLU A 35 -9.29 -5.67 10.79
CA GLU A 35 -9.91 -5.46 12.10
C GLU A 35 -10.59 -6.70 12.69
N ARG A 36 -10.61 -7.80 11.95
CA ARG A 36 -11.09 -9.06 12.53
C ARG A 36 -10.28 -9.36 13.78
N LYS A 37 -10.95 -9.74 14.88
CA LYS A 37 -10.32 -10.18 16.15
C LYS A 37 -9.50 -11.46 15.99
N ILE A 38 -8.77 -11.58 14.91
CA ILE A 38 -7.94 -12.73 14.53
C ILE A 38 -6.51 -12.21 14.40
N SER A 39 -5.53 -12.97 14.84
CA SER A 39 -4.14 -12.56 14.64
C SER A 39 -3.82 -12.47 13.14
N SER A 40 -2.93 -11.54 12.77
CA SER A 40 -2.45 -11.35 11.38
C SER A 40 -2.00 -12.67 10.75
N GLN A 41 -1.34 -13.54 11.51
CA GLN A 41 -0.90 -14.86 11.05
C GLN A 41 -2.06 -15.78 10.65
N LYS A 42 -3.15 -15.82 11.45
CA LYS A 42 -4.34 -16.62 11.12
C LYS A 42 -5.07 -16.08 9.92
N LEU A 43 -5.23 -14.74 9.86
CA LEU A 43 -5.85 -14.05 8.73
C LEU A 43 -5.13 -14.42 7.42
N LEU A 44 -3.81 -14.29 7.41
CA LEU A 44 -3.00 -14.57 6.23
C LEU A 44 -2.98 -16.06 5.87
N ALA A 45 -2.93 -16.97 6.86
CA ALA A 45 -3.01 -18.39 6.62
C ALA A 45 -4.35 -18.80 5.95
N GLU A 46 -5.43 -18.12 6.29
CA GLU A 46 -6.75 -18.31 5.66
C GLU A 46 -6.74 -17.81 4.21
N ILE A 47 -6.29 -16.59 3.98
CA ILE A 47 -6.26 -15.95 2.64
C ILE A 47 -5.31 -16.69 1.69
N LEU A 48 -4.16 -17.11 2.19
CA LEU A 48 -3.15 -17.86 1.43
C LEU A 48 -3.48 -19.35 1.29
N LEU A 49 -4.62 -19.79 1.81
CA LEU A 49 -5.13 -21.17 1.73
C LEU A 49 -4.18 -22.24 2.33
N LEU A 50 -3.37 -21.87 3.33
CA LEU A 50 -2.38 -22.77 3.94
C LEU A 50 -3.05 -23.97 4.64
N GLU A 51 -4.20 -23.75 5.28
CA GLU A 51 -4.94 -24.85 5.92
C GLU A 51 -5.45 -25.87 4.90
N GLN A 52 -5.86 -25.42 3.71
CA GLN A 52 -6.25 -26.33 2.63
C GLN A 52 -5.06 -27.16 2.14
N SER A 53 -3.85 -26.57 2.10
CA SER A 53 -2.63 -27.31 1.77
C SER A 53 -2.34 -28.40 2.81
N LYS A 54 -2.48 -28.09 4.11
CA LYS A 54 -2.33 -29.08 5.20
C LYS A 54 -3.37 -30.22 5.10
N VAL A 55 -4.63 -29.88 4.82
CA VAL A 55 -5.69 -30.88 4.66
C VAL A 55 -5.41 -31.79 3.46
N ARG A 56 -4.96 -31.25 2.34
CA ARG A 56 -4.57 -32.04 1.15
C ARG A 56 -3.42 -32.99 1.48
N SER A 57 -2.40 -32.54 2.16
CA SER A 57 -1.27 -33.36 2.58
C SER A 57 -1.70 -34.51 3.48
N ARG A 58 -2.53 -34.26 4.48
CA ARG A 58 -3.07 -35.31 5.38
C ARG A 58 -3.88 -36.35 4.61
N LYS A 59 -4.69 -35.92 3.62
CA LYS A 59 -5.45 -36.86 2.75
C LYS A 59 -4.50 -37.74 1.93
N LEU A 60 -3.48 -37.14 1.33
CA LEU A 60 -2.48 -37.87 0.54
C LEU A 60 -1.71 -38.88 1.41
N SER A 61 -1.23 -38.49 2.60
CA SER A 61 -0.58 -39.38 3.55
C SER A 61 -1.44 -40.58 3.91
N ARG A 62 -2.75 -40.36 4.08
CA ARG A 62 -3.70 -41.45 4.41
C ARG A 62 -3.93 -42.39 3.23
N ILE A 63 -3.97 -41.89 1.99
CA ILE A 63 -4.14 -42.69 0.78
C ILE A 63 -2.91 -43.55 0.51
N ILE A 64 -1.73 -42.98 0.66
CA ILE A 64 -0.43 -43.64 0.38
C ILE A 64 -0.02 -44.58 1.51
N GLY A 65 -0.59 -44.42 2.71
CA GLY A 65 -0.19 -45.18 3.90
C GLY A 65 1.19 -44.78 4.46
N LEU A 66 1.76 -43.69 4.02
CA LEU A 66 3.08 -43.16 4.45
C LEU A 66 2.90 -41.74 5.01
N GLN A 67 3.68 -41.45 6.07
CA GLN A 67 3.76 -40.11 6.62
C GLN A 67 4.58 -39.20 5.68
N ILE A 68 3.89 -38.33 4.93
CA ILE A 68 4.54 -37.39 4.04
C ILE A 68 5.01 -36.18 4.87
N LYS A 69 6.32 -35.92 4.84
CA LYS A 69 6.88 -34.70 5.38
C LYS A 69 6.57 -33.57 4.40
N ASN A 70 5.64 -32.69 4.73
CA ASN A 70 5.17 -31.64 3.83
C ASN A 70 5.14 -30.30 4.55
N GLU A 71 5.69 -29.28 3.91
CA GLU A 71 5.51 -27.89 4.30
C GLU A 71 4.25 -27.35 3.63
N PRO A 72 3.39 -26.62 4.38
CA PRO A 72 2.21 -26.00 3.79
C PRO A 72 2.62 -25.05 2.67
N ARG A 73 2.01 -25.20 1.49
CA ARG A 73 2.24 -24.31 0.37
C ARG A 73 1.14 -23.27 0.29
N LYS A 74 1.55 -22.02 0.13
CA LYS A 74 0.61 -20.95 -0.21
C LYS A 74 0.01 -21.17 -1.60
N ARG A 75 -1.07 -20.49 -1.90
CA ARG A 75 -1.58 -20.38 -3.26
C ARG A 75 -0.57 -19.62 -4.15
N GLU A 76 -0.42 -20.06 -5.38
CA GLU A 76 0.56 -19.50 -6.34
C GLU A 76 -0.08 -18.58 -7.39
N ASP A 77 -1.39 -18.39 -7.29
CA ASP A 77 -2.19 -17.65 -8.25
C ASP A 77 -2.40 -16.18 -7.85
N ILE A 78 -1.56 -15.64 -6.98
CA ILE A 78 -1.61 -14.24 -6.52
C ILE A 78 -0.34 -13.51 -6.94
N ASP A 79 -0.52 -12.42 -7.67
CA ASP A 79 0.55 -11.57 -8.16
C ASP A 79 0.83 -10.41 -7.21
N SER A 80 -0.22 -9.89 -6.53
CA SER A 80 -0.12 -8.67 -5.74
C SER A 80 -1.01 -8.69 -4.49
N ILE A 81 -0.57 -7.98 -3.45
CA ILE A 81 -1.35 -7.73 -2.24
C ILE A 81 -1.42 -6.22 -2.03
N PHE A 82 -2.63 -5.67 -1.97
CA PHE A 82 -2.88 -4.28 -1.59
C PHE A 82 -3.25 -4.20 -0.11
N LEU A 83 -2.45 -3.46 0.64
CA LEU A 83 -2.70 -3.13 2.03
C LEU A 83 -3.29 -1.72 2.09
N SER A 84 -4.60 -1.59 2.31
CA SER A 84 -5.27 -0.32 2.57
C SER A 84 -5.53 -0.24 4.07
N THR A 85 -4.49 0.08 4.82
CA THR A 85 -4.50 0.00 6.29
C THR A 85 -3.51 0.99 6.89
N SER A 86 -3.56 1.13 8.21
CA SER A 86 -2.59 1.94 8.95
C SER A 86 -1.17 1.41 8.82
N LEU A 87 -0.18 2.29 8.96
CA LEU A 87 1.24 1.91 9.00
C LEU A 87 1.53 0.87 10.08
N GLN A 88 0.89 1.01 11.25
CA GLN A 88 1.08 0.09 12.36
C GLN A 88 0.58 -1.33 12.01
N ASN A 89 -0.58 -1.42 11.38
CA ASN A 89 -1.11 -2.70 10.91
C ASN A 89 -0.24 -3.29 9.79
N ALA A 90 0.22 -2.45 8.85
CA ALA A 90 1.11 -2.90 7.78
C ALA A 90 2.43 -3.48 8.32
N ARG A 91 3.05 -2.84 9.33
CA ARG A 91 4.24 -3.36 10.05
C ARG A 91 4.01 -4.71 10.73
N SER A 92 2.77 -5.04 11.07
CA SER A 92 2.41 -6.35 11.62
C SER A 92 2.09 -7.38 10.53
N LEU A 93 1.47 -6.94 9.42
CA LEU A 93 1.04 -7.80 8.34
C LEU A 93 2.19 -8.26 7.46
N LYS A 94 3.16 -7.38 7.16
CA LYS A 94 4.25 -7.71 6.23
C LYS A 94 5.17 -8.83 6.76
N PRO A 95 5.67 -8.81 8.02
CA PRO A 95 6.41 -9.95 8.58
C PRO A 95 5.56 -11.22 8.66
N ALA A 96 4.27 -11.09 8.92
CA ALA A 96 3.37 -12.24 8.93
C ALA A 96 3.16 -12.84 7.52
N LEU A 97 3.22 -12.03 6.45
CA LEU A 97 3.25 -12.53 5.07
C LEU A 97 4.53 -13.34 4.80
N GLU A 98 5.68 -12.84 5.22
CA GLU A 98 6.96 -13.54 5.07
C GLU A 98 6.97 -14.87 5.84
N TYR A 99 6.47 -14.85 7.07
CA TYR A 99 6.31 -16.08 7.85
C TYR A 99 5.41 -17.13 7.16
N ASN A 100 4.43 -16.69 6.38
CA ASN A 100 3.54 -17.55 5.60
C ASN A 100 4.05 -17.78 4.16
N PHE A 101 5.34 -17.63 3.92
CA PHE A 101 5.99 -17.91 2.62
C PHE A 101 5.49 -17.05 1.46
N ALA A 102 5.01 -15.83 1.74
CA ALA A 102 4.51 -14.90 0.74
C ALA A 102 5.51 -13.77 0.40
N ASP A 103 6.79 -14.01 0.60
CA ASP A 103 7.90 -13.07 0.39
C ASP A 103 8.12 -12.68 -1.09
N ASN A 104 7.64 -13.51 -2.01
CA ASN A 104 7.74 -13.31 -3.45
C ASN A 104 6.50 -12.60 -4.06
N ILE A 105 5.49 -12.26 -3.26
CA ILE A 105 4.32 -11.51 -3.73
C ILE A 105 4.59 -10.02 -3.58
N SER A 106 4.30 -9.23 -4.62
CA SER A 106 4.41 -7.77 -4.55
C SER A 106 3.41 -7.19 -3.56
N VAL A 107 3.88 -6.36 -2.64
CA VAL A 107 3.02 -5.74 -1.62
C VAL A 107 3.01 -4.23 -1.82
N TYR A 108 1.82 -3.67 -1.96
CA TYR A 108 1.55 -2.25 -2.12
C TYR A 108 0.80 -1.73 -0.90
N LEU A 109 1.35 -0.71 -0.25
CA LEU A 109 0.71 -0.05 0.88
C LEU A 109 0.11 1.28 0.45
N ILE A 110 -1.17 1.43 0.68
CA ILE A 110 -1.92 2.66 0.56
C ILE A 110 -2.36 3.03 1.98
N PRO A 111 -1.64 3.94 2.66
CA PRO A 111 -1.95 4.28 4.05
C PRO A 111 -3.36 4.86 4.18
N SER A 112 -4.11 4.38 5.18
CA SER A 112 -5.49 4.82 5.39
C SER A 112 -5.59 6.30 5.75
N TRP A 113 -6.66 6.96 5.26
CA TRP A 113 -6.94 8.36 5.59
C TRP A 113 -7.26 8.51 7.08
N GLY A 114 -6.64 9.50 7.71
CA GLY A 114 -6.91 9.86 9.10
C GLY A 114 -5.93 9.33 10.13
N GLU A 115 -5.07 8.38 9.79
CA GLU A 115 -3.98 7.98 10.68
C GLU A 115 -2.68 8.73 10.33
N GLU A 116 -2.21 9.50 11.29
CA GLU A 116 -0.91 10.16 11.25
C GLU A 116 0.17 9.15 11.69
N GLY A 117 0.50 8.22 10.79
CA GLY A 117 1.66 7.35 10.98
C GLY A 117 2.87 8.01 10.34
N ASN A 118 3.91 8.28 11.10
CA ASN A 118 5.18 8.71 10.54
C ASN A 118 5.98 7.49 10.10
N LEU A 119 6.45 7.51 8.86
CA LEU A 119 7.52 6.64 8.41
C LEU A 119 8.80 7.05 9.14
N THR A 120 9.54 6.07 9.62
CA THR A 120 10.80 6.25 10.32
C THR A 120 11.98 6.03 9.35
N ASP A 121 13.18 6.40 9.79
CA ASP A 121 14.39 6.18 8.99
C ASP A 121 14.81 4.70 8.93
N ASN A 122 14.10 3.82 9.64
CA ASN A 122 14.36 2.38 9.68
C ASN A 122 13.05 1.57 9.68
N GLU A 123 12.56 1.23 8.49
CA GLU A 123 11.31 0.50 8.26
C GLU A 123 11.57 -0.96 7.86
N LEU A 124 12.37 -1.68 8.64
CA LEU A 124 12.70 -3.09 8.36
C LEU A 124 11.46 -3.99 8.27
N ASP A 125 10.42 -3.68 9.06
CA ASP A 125 9.17 -4.44 9.04
C ASP A 125 8.37 -4.26 7.74
N LEU A 126 8.72 -3.26 6.92
CA LEU A 126 8.08 -2.98 5.63
C LEU A 126 9.02 -3.28 4.45
N GLU A 127 10.02 -4.11 4.64
CA GLU A 127 10.99 -4.46 3.59
C GLU A 127 10.32 -4.90 2.29
N LYS A 128 10.74 -4.34 1.16
CA LYS A 128 10.21 -4.57 -0.19
C LYS A 128 8.77 -4.08 -0.44
N VAL A 129 8.13 -3.43 0.52
CA VAL A 129 6.81 -2.82 0.31
C VAL A 129 6.94 -1.57 -0.54
N VAL A 130 6.04 -1.41 -1.51
CA VAL A 130 5.87 -0.17 -2.27
C VAL A 130 4.80 0.67 -1.59
N ILE A 131 5.15 1.89 -1.21
CA ILE A 131 4.28 2.83 -0.50
C ILE A 131 3.92 3.96 -1.45
N SER A 132 2.62 4.21 -1.63
CA SER A 132 2.11 5.37 -2.38
C SER A 132 1.62 6.41 -1.40
N GLU A 133 2.32 7.52 -1.30
CA GLU A 133 2.00 8.56 -0.32
C GLU A 133 2.40 9.96 -0.83
N MET A 134 1.98 11.00 -0.11
CA MET A 134 2.37 12.37 -0.37
C MET A 134 3.87 12.57 -0.12
N PRO A 135 4.61 13.28 -0.99
CA PRO A 135 6.03 13.57 -0.80
C PRO A 135 6.34 14.19 0.57
N PHE A 136 5.45 15.04 1.06
CA PHE A 136 5.57 15.66 2.37
C PHE A 136 5.61 14.66 3.53
N LEU A 137 4.89 13.56 3.43
CA LEU A 137 4.84 12.52 4.47
C LEU A 137 5.95 11.48 4.31
N LEU A 138 6.47 11.30 3.08
CA LEU A 138 7.57 10.39 2.78
C LEU A 138 8.95 10.92 3.21
N ASN A 139 9.04 12.07 3.90
CA ASN A 139 10.31 12.68 4.29
C ASN A 139 11.26 12.98 3.12
N THR A 140 10.73 13.29 1.95
CA THR A 140 11.59 13.82 0.87
C THR A 140 12.19 15.13 1.36
N ASN A 141 13.50 15.14 1.59
CA ASN A 141 14.24 16.27 2.18
C ASN A 141 14.00 17.55 1.40
N THR A 142 13.13 18.37 1.90
CA THR A 142 12.98 19.73 1.45
C THR A 142 13.23 20.66 2.64
N SER A 143 13.90 21.76 2.40
CA SER A 143 14.10 22.86 3.37
C SER A 143 12.78 23.33 4.00
N PHE A 144 11.67 23.07 3.34
CA PHE A 144 10.31 23.32 3.79
C PHE A 144 9.91 22.41 4.98
N GLN A 145 10.35 21.16 5.01
CA GLN A 145 10.01 20.22 6.09
C GLN A 145 10.65 20.61 7.44
N GLU A 146 11.85 21.18 7.42
CA GLU A 146 12.52 21.64 8.64
C GLU A 146 11.73 22.75 9.33
N THR A 147 11.13 23.65 8.55
CA THR A 147 10.34 24.77 9.07
C THR A 147 8.95 24.34 9.54
N HIS A 148 8.36 23.30 8.97
CA HIS A 148 6.96 22.88 9.21
C HIS A 148 6.83 21.47 9.83
N SER A 149 7.91 20.92 10.36
CA SER A 149 7.97 19.56 10.91
C SER A 149 6.97 19.24 12.02
N ARG A 150 6.43 20.26 12.69
CA ARG A 150 5.46 20.12 13.79
C ARG A 150 4.05 19.74 13.31
N ASN A 151 3.71 19.95 12.05
CA ASN A 151 2.37 19.75 11.50
C ASN A 151 2.38 18.79 10.30
N LYS A 152 3.09 17.67 10.40
CA LYS A 152 3.10 16.64 9.36
C LYS A 152 1.73 15.95 9.29
N SER A 153 0.78 16.57 8.60
CA SER A 153 -0.52 15.95 8.35
C SER A 153 -0.91 16.07 6.88
N ARG A 154 -1.71 15.13 6.41
CA ARG A 154 -2.30 15.18 5.05
C ARG A 154 -3.13 16.42 4.83
N ASN A 155 -3.92 16.81 5.84
CA ASN A 155 -4.76 18.00 5.76
C ASN A 155 -3.94 19.28 5.60
N PHE A 156 -2.79 19.37 6.29
CA PHE A 156 -1.90 20.50 6.10
C PHE A 156 -1.36 20.55 4.67
N ALA A 157 -0.85 19.43 4.14
CA ALA A 157 -0.32 19.36 2.78
C ALA A 157 -1.38 19.73 1.73
N ILE A 158 -2.60 19.22 1.88
CA ILE A 158 -3.73 19.54 0.98
C ILE A 158 -4.08 21.02 1.06
N GLY A 159 -4.18 21.59 2.27
CA GLY A 159 -4.51 23.01 2.44
C GLY A 159 -3.45 23.93 1.86
N TYR A 160 -2.18 23.59 2.05
CA TYR A 160 -1.06 24.33 1.48
C TYR A 160 -1.08 24.32 -0.04
N ASP A 161 -1.19 23.14 -0.66
CA ASP A 161 -1.22 23.02 -2.12
C ASP A 161 -2.46 23.69 -2.71
N ALA A 162 -3.61 23.61 -2.03
CA ALA A 162 -4.83 24.31 -2.46
C ALA A 162 -4.63 25.82 -2.51
N TYR A 163 -3.97 26.39 -1.49
CA TYR A 163 -3.66 27.83 -1.48
C TYR A 163 -2.71 28.22 -2.62
N GLU A 164 -1.61 27.49 -2.81
CA GLU A 164 -0.67 27.73 -3.89
C GLU A 164 -1.31 27.61 -5.28
N LEU A 165 -2.18 26.63 -5.46
CA LEU A 165 -2.91 26.44 -6.72
C LEU A 165 -3.84 27.61 -7.02
N VAL A 166 -4.52 28.17 -6.02
CA VAL A 166 -5.37 29.38 -6.21
C VAL A 166 -4.51 30.53 -6.69
N LEU A 167 -3.33 30.76 -6.08
CA LEU A 167 -2.41 31.85 -6.50
C LEU A 167 -1.89 31.60 -7.92
N LEU A 168 -1.54 30.36 -8.26
CA LEU A 168 -1.07 30.03 -9.61
C LEU A 168 -2.15 30.23 -10.66
N LEU A 169 -3.40 29.85 -10.38
CA LEU A 169 -4.53 30.01 -11.28
C LEU A 169 -4.90 31.49 -11.48
N ASP A 170 -4.77 32.31 -10.44
CA ASP A 170 -5.05 33.73 -10.49
C ASP A 170 -3.97 34.52 -11.27
N THR A 171 -2.71 34.15 -11.09
CA THR A 171 -1.58 34.87 -11.68
C THR A 171 -1.18 34.38 -13.07
N SER A 172 -1.49 33.12 -13.42
CA SER A 172 -1.06 32.56 -14.70
C SER A 172 -2.07 32.81 -15.80
N SER A 173 -1.61 33.53 -16.83
CA SER A 173 -2.33 33.62 -18.13
C SER A 173 -2.29 32.27 -18.87
N ARG A 174 -1.53 31.31 -18.39
CA ARG A 174 -1.38 29.96 -18.96
C ARG A 174 -2.35 29.01 -18.29
N ARG A 175 -3.11 28.30 -19.10
CA ARG A 175 -4.07 27.31 -18.64
C ARG A 175 -3.39 26.00 -18.21
N ASP A 176 -2.22 25.69 -18.79
CA ASP A 176 -1.50 24.45 -18.53
C ASP A 176 -0.25 24.72 -17.69
N PHE A 177 -0.10 23.98 -16.58
CA PHE A 177 1.08 24.07 -15.72
C PHE A 177 1.34 22.76 -14.98
N ASN A 178 2.60 22.59 -14.57
CA ASN A 178 3.03 21.54 -13.67
C ASN A 178 3.47 22.18 -12.36
N TYR A 179 2.95 21.68 -11.24
CA TYR A 179 3.28 22.13 -9.91
C TYR A 179 3.72 20.95 -9.04
N PHE A 180 4.92 21.03 -8.49
CA PHE A 180 5.44 20.05 -7.52
C PHE A 180 5.04 20.49 -6.12
N GLY A 181 3.90 19.97 -5.66
CA GLY A 181 3.34 20.29 -4.37
C GLY A 181 3.76 19.35 -3.25
N LEU A 182 3.28 19.64 -2.07
CA LEU A 182 3.45 18.78 -0.89
C LEU A 182 2.68 17.46 -1.03
N THR A 183 1.59 17.47 -1.80
CA THR A 183 0.75 16.30 -2.03
C THR A 183 1.19 15.44 -3.20
N GLY A 184 2.05 15.95 -4.08
CA GLY A 184 2.52 15.27 -5.28
C GLY A 184 2.74 16.20 -6.48
N LEU A 185 2.93 15.61 -7.65
CA LEU A 185 2.96 16.36 -8.90
C LEU A 185 1.52 16.64 -9.35
N ILE A 186 1.18 17.91 -9.44
CA ILE A 186 -0.11 18.37 -9.91
C ILE A 186 0.05 18.95 -11.31
N THR A 187 -0.65 18.37 -12.28
CA THR A 187 -0.67 18.84 -13.66
C THR A 187 -2.06 19.41 -13.97
N ASN A 188 -2.07 20.63 -14.49
CA ASN A 188 -3.28 21.20 -15.04
C ASN A 188 -3.22 21.14 -16.57
N GLU A 189 -4.07 20.30 -17.14
CA GLU A 189 -4.32 20.20 -18.57
C GLU A 189 -5.81 20.48 -18.77
N TYR A 190 -6.12 21.73 -19.10
CA TYR A 190 -7.52 22.16 -19.20
C TYR A 190 -8.37 21.22 -20.07
N PRO A 191 -9.52 20.73 -19.60
CA PRO A 191 -10.27 21.16 -18.39
C PRO A 191 -10.00 20.31 -17.13
N SER A 192 -8.98 19.50 -17.06
CA SER A 192 -8.73 18.57 -15.95
C SER A 192 -7.48 18.91 -15.16
N ILE A 193 -7.56 18.72 -13.85
CA ILE A 193 -6.41 18.73 -12.96
C ILE A 193 -6.14 17.28 -12.55
N GLN A 194 -4.93 16.82 -12.79
CA GLN A 194 -4.47 15.50 -12.39
C GLN A 194 -3.44 15.61 -11.27
N LYS A 195 -3.42 14.64 -10.39
CA LYS A 195 -2.43 14.52 -9.33
C LYS A 195 -1.75 13.16 -9.39
N LYS A 196 -0.44 13.15 -9.40
CA LYS A 196 0.38 11.95 -9.28
C LYS A 196 1.05 11.92 -7.91
N SER A 197 0.81 10.86 -7.14
CA SER A 197 1.48 10.62 -5.85
C SER A 197 2.90 10.09 -6.06
N LEU A 198 3.76 10.28 -5.08
CA LEU A 198 5.10 9.72 -5.11
C LEU A 198 5.04 8.26 -4.62
N HIS A 199 5.78 7.41 -5.29
CA HIS A 199 5.98 6.03 -4.88
C HIS A 199 7.36 5.86 -4.25
N ALA A 200 7.41 5.15 -3.15
CA ALA A 200 8.67 4.78 -2.50
C ALA A 200 8.67 3.27 -2.21
N LYS A 201 9.80 2.62 -2.40
CA LYS A 201 10.02 1.23 -2.02
C LYS A 201 10.94 1.16 -0.82
N VAL A 202 10.61 0.32 0.12
CA VAL A 202 11.47 0.07 1.28
C VAL A 202 12.56 -0.93 0.89
N ILE A 203 13.83 -0.53 1.00
CA ILE A 203 15.00 -1.36 0.73
C ILE A 203 16.01 -1.19 1.86
N ASN A 204 16.37 -2.29 2.52
CA ASN A 204 17.23 -2.30 3.71
C ASN A 204 16.72 -1.35 4.81
N GLY A 205 15.40 -1.32 4.99
CA GLY A 205 14.73 -0.47 5.95
C GLY A 205 14.66 1.02 5.58
N LYS A 206 15.16 1.44 4.42
CA LYS A 206 15.16 2.83 3.95
C LYS A 206 14.21 3.01 2.79
N LEU A 207 13.64 4.20 2.68
CA LEU A 207 12.79 4.56 1.55
C LEU A 207 13.65 4.91 0.34
N GLU A 208 13.54 4.14 -0.74
CA GLU A 208 14.05 4.48 -2.05
C GLU A 208 12.90 5.00 -2.90
N TYR A 209 13.02 6.27 -3.30
CA TYR A 209 11.98 6.94 -4.07
C TYR A 209 12.00 6.44 -5.51
N GLN A 210 10.82 6.13 -6.00
CA GLN A 210 10.55 5.84 -7.40
C GLN A 210 9.90 7.08 -8.03
N ASP A 211 9.84 7.13 -9.36
CA ASP A 211 9.20 8.24 -10.05
C ASP A 211 7.71 8.36 -9.70
N TYR A 212 7.16 9.55 -9.98
CA TYR A 212 5.71 9.75 -9.96
C TYR A 212 5.10 8.79 -10.96
N GLY A 213 4.24 7.88 -10.49
CA GLY A 213 3.64 6.86 -11.34
C GLY A 213 2.95 7.45 -12.58
N ASP A 214 3.07 6.74 -13.71
CA ASP A 214 2.38 7.07 -14.96
C ASP A 214 0.88 6.79 -14.87
#